data_5e05108d7d57b431c9b02e100d00ed82
#
_entry.id   5e05108d7d57b431c9b02e100d00ed82
#
_cell.length_a   1.000
_cell.length_b   1.000
_cell.length_c   1.000
_cell.angle_alpha   90.00
_cell.angle_beta   90.00
_cell.angle_gamma   90.00
#
_symmetry.space_group_name_H-M   'P 1'
#
loop_
_entity.id
_entity.type
_entity.pdbx_description
1 polymer ?
#
loop_
_entity_poly.entity_id
_entity_poly.type
_entity_poly.pdbx_seq_one_letter_code
_entity_poly.pdbx_strand_id
1 'polypeptide(L)'
;MARLLVIQHVPHERLGTFEAAFRSAGCALRLLHAYEAAAAWPRVEDVDGIVSMGGPQSVYEQKKHPYLGHELELLRQALKAERPILGVCLGAQLLAAALGARVMKHPQQEIGWHPLMREPGADGDPLFAGFGQTETVFQWHGDAFELPRGAVRLASSPLCREQGFRYRDNAYALQFHLEVTEPIVRAWMQTPANKAELASLKGAVDPMTIRRQAAAHAGRLAELSRSAASAFCALAASCRSV
;
A
#
# COMPACT_ATOMS: atom_id res chain seq x y z
N MET A 1 -10.49 -5.88 20.32
CA MET A 1 -10.08 -6.20 18.95
C MET A 1 -10.24 -4.94 18.13
N ALA A 2 -9.15 -4.42 17.51
CA ALA A 2 -9.21 -3.22 16.69
C ALA A 2 -9.96 -3.52 15.38
N ARG A 3 -10.79 -2.56 14.92
CA ARG A 3 -11.60 -2.68 13.69
C ARG A 3 -10.88 -1.93 12.57
N LEU A 4 -10.31 -2.66 11.62
CA LEU A 4 -9.68 -2.08 10.45
C LEU A 4 -10.66 -2.03 9.26
N LEU A 5 -10.84 -0.85 8.68
CA LEU A 5 -11.44 -0.70 7.37
C LEU A 5 -10.39 -1.04 6.32
N VAL A 6 -10.71 -1.96 5.44
CA VAL A 6 -9.86 -2.32 4.31
C VAL A 6 -10.55 -1.87 3.03
N ILE A 7 -9.96 -0.92 2.33
CA ILE A 7 -10.48 -0.38 1.06
C ILE A 7 -9.81 -1.10 -0.09
N GLN A 8 -10.58 -1.78 -0.91
CA GLN A 8 -10.14 -2.54 -2.07
C GLN A 8 -10.67 -1.87 -3.35
N HIS A 9 -9.79 -1.61 -4.32
CA HIS A 9 -10.11 -0.84 -5.53
C HIS A 9 -10.46 -1.70 -6.74
N VAL A 10 -10.05 -2.97 -6.75
CA VAL A 10 -10.38 -3.97 -7.78
C VAL A 10 -10.42 -5.39 -7.19
N PRO A 11 -11.18 -6.32 -7.78
CA PRO A 11 -11.37 -7.66 -7.20
C PRO A 11 -10.10 -8.51 -7.07
N HIS A 12 -9.08 -8.26 -7.87
CA HIS A 12 -7.85 -9.07 -7.90
C HIS A 12 -6.71 -8.51 -7.03
N GLU A 13 -6.78 -7.26 -6.58
CA GLU A 13 -5.82 -6.69 -5.63
C GLU A 13 -6.32 -6.85 -4.20
N ARG A 14 -6.07 -8.02 -3.64
CA ARG A 14 -6.54 -8.45 -2.32
C ARG A 14 -5.48 -8.19 -1.26
N LEU A 15 -5.88 -8.31 0.01
CA LEU A 15 -4.99 -8.20 1.18
C LEU A 15 -3.83 -9.21 1.18
N GLY A 16 -3.92 -10.32 0.45
CA GLY A 16 -2.85 -11.30 0.42
C GLY A 16 -2.41 -11.77 1.81
N THR A 17 -1.10 -11.72 2.07
CA THR A 17 -0.53 -12.12 3.36
C THR A 17 -0.94 -11.20 4.51
N PHE A 18 -1.33 -9.95 4.24
CA PHE A 18 -1.83 -9.03 5.26
C PHE A 18 -3.11 -9.51 5.93
N GLU A 19 -3.98 -10.26 5.22
CA GLU A 19 -5.24 -10.72 5.83
C GLU A 19 -4.99 -11.62 7.04
N ALA A 20 -4.18 -12.66 6.86
CA ALA A 20 -3.82 -13.56 7.96
C ALA A 20 -3.02 -12.84 9.04
N ALA A 21 -2.11 -11.94 8.65
CA ALA A 21 -1.28 -11.19 9.57
C ALA A 21 -2.10 -10.25 10.48
N PHE A 22 -3.02 -9.46 9.92
CA PHE A 22 -3.92 -8.60 10.70
C PHE A 22 -4.82 -9.39 11.64
N ARG A 23 -5.42 -10.50 11.16
CA ARG A 23 -6.27 -11.35 12.00
C ARG A 23 -5.47 -11.99 13.15
N SER A 24 -4.28 -12.48 12.88
CA SER A 24 -3.39 -13.05 13.90
C SER A 24 -2.92 -12.01 14.92
N ALA A 25 -2.78 -10.76 14.52
CA ALA A 25 -2.46 -9.64 15.41
C ALA A 25 -3.69 -9.09 16.18
N GLY A 26 -4.85 -9.75 16.08
CA GLY A 26 -6.05 -9.41 16.85
C GLY A 26 -6.88 -8.27 16.24
N CYS A 27 -6.81 -8.03 14.92
CA CYS A 27 -7.64 -7.06 14.24
C CYS A 27 -8.86 -7.71 13.59
N ALA A 28 -10.03 -7.05 13.70
CA ALA A 28 -11.22 -7.36 12.92
C ALA A 28 -11.18 -6.57 11.60
N LEU A 29 -11.43 -7.23 10.47
CA LEU A 29 -11.38 -6.62 9.16
C LEU A 29 -12.80 -6.38 8.62
N ARG A 30 -13.08 -5.13 8.23
CA ARG A 30 -14.25 -4.74 7.44
C ARG A 30 -13.80 -4.39 6.04
N LEU A 31 -14.14 -5.22 5.05
CA LEU A 31 -13.82 -4.95 3.65
C LEU A 31 -14.82 -3.96 3.06
N LEU A 32 -14.31 -2.99 2.33
CA LEU A 32 -15.06 -2.06 1.49
C LEU A 32 -14.57 -2.22 0.06
N HIS A 33 -15.44 -2.74 -0.81
CA HIS A 33 -15.17 -2.84 -2.24
C HIS A 33 -15.54 -1.52 -2.90
N ALA A 34 -14.57 -0.61 -2.99
CA ALA A 34 -14.78 0.76 -3.47
C ALA A 34 -15.27 0.83 -4.92
N TYR A 35 -15.00 -0.21 -5.72
CA TYR A 35 -15.43 -0.34 -7.11
C TYR A 35 -16.91 -0.71 -7.27
N GLU A 36 -17.61 -1.08 -6.19
CA GLU A 36 -19.03 -1.40 -6.23
C GLU A 36 -19.87 -0.12 -6.12
N ALA A 37 -20.87 0.05 -7.00
CA ALA A 37 -21.70 1.26 -7.02
C ALA A 37 -22.49 1.50 -5.70
N ALA A 38 -22.78 0.43 -4.97
CA ALA A 38 -23.49 0.47 -3.69
C ALA A 38 -22.55 0.46 -2.48
N ALA A 39 -21.27 0.77 -2.64
CA ALA A 39 -20.30 0.78 -1.57
C ALA A 39 -20.74 1.74 -0.44
N ALA A 40 -20.98 1.17 0.75
CA ALA A 40 -21.38 1.94 1.93
C ALA A 40 -20.15 2.42 2.70
N TRP A 41 -19.72 3.65 2.45
CA TRP A 41 -18.58 4.27 3.12
C TRP A 41 -18.88 4.49 4.60
N PRO A 42 -18.07 3.96 5.52
CA PRO A 42 -18.26 4.19 6.94
C PRO A 42 -17.82 5.60 7.32
N ARG A 43 -18.29 6.06 8.46
CA ARG A 43 -17.71 7.25 9.11
C ARG A 43 -16.38 6.87 9.75
N VAL A 44 -15.48 7.84 9.90
CA VAL A 44 -14.16 7.63 10.52
C VAL A 44 -14.24 7.14 11.97
N GLU A 45 -15.30 7.50 12.68
CA GLU A 45 -15.55 7.08 14.07
C GLU A 45 -15.91 5.60 14.20
N ASP A 46 -16.38 4.97 13.12
CA ASP A 46 -16.81 3.58 13.12
C ASP A 46 -15.65 2.59 13.01
N VAL A 47 -14.42 3.10 12.80
CA VAL A 47 -13.21 2.29 12.57
C VAL A 47 -12.04 2.76 13.44
N ASP A 48 -11.14 1.85 13.76
CA ASP A 48 -9.98 2.13 14.61
C ASP A 48 -8.71 2.33 13.77
N GLY A 49 -8.77 2.01 12.46
CA GLY A 49 -7.71 2.25 11.48
C GLY A 49 -8.18 1.96 10.06
N ILE A 50 -7.45 2.47 9.07
CA ILE A 50 -7.75 2.32 7.64
C ILE A 50 -6.55 1.68 6.93
N VAL A 51 -6.82 0.67 6.11
CA VAL A 51 -5.87 0.08 5.15
C VAL A 51 -6.40 0.34 3.75
N SER A 52 -5.74 1.20 3.01
CA SER A 52 -6.06 1.51 1.61
C SER A 52 -5.13 0.72 0.71
N MET A 53 -5.68 -0.18 -0.11
CA MET A 53 -4.92 -1.12 -0.93
C MET A 53 -4.50 -0.52 -2.27
N GLY A 54 -3.82 -1.32 -3.08
CA GLY A 54 -3.45 -0.99 -4.45
C GLY A 54 -4.64 -0.93 -5.42
N GLY A 55 -4.36 -0.48 -6.63
CA GLY A 55 -5.32 -0.40 -7.73
C GLY A 55 -4.69 0.16 -8.99
N PRO A 56 -5.26 -0.14 -10.18
CA PRO A 56 -4.75 0.32 -11.47
C PRO A 56 -5.12 1.78 -11.80
N GLN A 57 -5.90 2.45 -10.93
CA GLN A 57 -6.34 3.82 -11.12
C GLN A 57 -5.23 4.80 -10.74
N SER A 58 -5.25 6.00 -11.33
CA SER A 58 -4.46 7.13 -10.85
C SER A 58 -5.29 8.05 -9.96
N VAL A 59 -4.67 8.62 -8.92
CA VAL A 59 -5.33 9.53 -7.97
C VAL A 59 -6.07 10.68 -8.67
N TYR A 60 -5.59 11.12 -9.82
CA TYR A 60 -6.19 12.21 -10.62
C TYR A 60 -7.33 11.75 -11.55
N GLU A 61 -7.71 10.46 -11.55
CA GLU A 61 -8.83 9.94 -12.34
C GLU A 61 -10.19 10.00 -11.61
N GLN A 62 -10.38 10.92 -10.67
CA GLN A 62 -11.61 11.03 -9.86
C GLN A 62 -12.88 11.24 -10.70
N LYS A 63 -12.77 11.85 -11.89
CA LYS A 63 -13.92 11.99 -12.81
C LYS A 63 -14.40 10.64 -13.35
N LYS A 64 -13.47 9.71 -13.58
CA LYS A 64 -13.72 8.36 -14.07
C LYS A 64 -14.08 7.39 -12.95
N HIS A 65 -13.48 7.61 -11.78
CA HIS A 65 -13.63 6.81 -10.58
C HIS A 65 -14.03 7.70 -9.39
N PRO A 66 -15.32 8.09 -9.26
CA PRO A 66 -15.76 9.04 -8.23
C PRO A 66 -15.48 8.58 -6.80
N TYR A 67 -15.41 7.28 -6.54
CA TYR A 67 -15.07 6.73 -5.23
C TYR A 67 -13.69 7.15 -4.71
N LEU A 68 -12.73 7.48 -5.61
CA LEU A 68 -11.44 8.03 -5.19
C LEU A 68 -11.58 9.37 -4.46
N GLY A 69 -12.59 10.17 -4.84
CA GLY A 69 -12.92 11.41 -4.13
C GLY A 69 -13.49 11.14 -2.74
N HIS A 70 -14.36 10.13 -2.59
CA HIS A 70 -14.88 9.70 -1.29
C HIS A 70 -13.76 9.19 -0.38
N GLU A 71 -12.84 8.41 -0.92
CA GLU A 71 -11.71 7.89 -0.17
C GLU A 71 -10.75 9.00 0.27
N LEU A 72 -10.41 9.94 -0.62
CA LEU A 72 -9.59 11.09 -0.26
C LEU A 72 -10.20 11.88 0.91
N GLU A 73 -11.51 12.07 0.90
CA GLU A 73 -12.19 12.76 1.99
C GLU A 73 -12.15 11.95 3.29
N LEU A 74 -12.39 10.64 3.23
CA LEU A 74 -12.29 9.75 4.39
C LEU A 74 -10.87 9.74 4.98
N LEU A 75 -9.84 9.70 4.12
CA LEU A 75 -8.44 9.77 4.55
C LEU A 75 -8.12 11.11 5.24
N ARG A 76 -8.63 12.25 4.72
CA ARG A 76 -8.47 13.56 5.38
C ARG A 76 -9.13 13.60 6.75
N GLN A 77 -10.33 13.04 6.86
CA GLN A 77 -11.02 12.92 8.15
C GLN A 77 -10.24 12.04 9.14
N ALA A 78 -9.71 10.91 8.66
CA ALA A 78 -8.89 10.00 9.47
C ALA A 78 -7.60 10.68 9.94
N LEU A 79 -6.91 11.43 9.08
CA LEU A 79 -5.73 12.22 9.43
C LEU A 79 -6.05 13.28 10.51
N LYS A 80 -7.20 13.97 10.38
CA LYS A 80 -7.67 14.94 11.38
C LYS A 80 -8.02 14.29 12.71
N ALA A 81 -8.63 13.11 12.67
CA ALA A 81 -9.00 12.33 13.85
C ALA A 81 -7.84 11.47 14.41
N GLU A 82 -6.64 11.61 13.83
CA GLU A 82 -5.43 10.85 14.20
C GLU A 82 -5.63 9.33 14.16
N ARG A 83 -6.52 8.85 13.29
CA ARG A 83 -6.71 7.41 13.08
C ARG A 83 -5.53 6.84 12.28
N PRO A 84 -5.00 5.66 12.67
CA PRO A 84 -3.97 4.97 11.91
C PRO A 84 -4.38 4.70 10.47
N ILE A 85 -3.46 4.99 9.54
CA ILE A 85 -3.65 4.77 8.11
C ILE A 85 -2.44 3.99 7.57
N LEU A 86 -2.71 2.93 6.81
CA LEU A 86 -1.73 2.23 5.99
C LEU A 86 -2.18 2.28 4.54
N GLY A 87 -1.47 3.04 3.72
CA GLY A 87 -1.68 3.06 2.27
C GLY A 87 -0.66 2.17 1.55
N VAL A 88 -1.12 1.38 0.59
CA VAL A 88 -0.30 0.50 -0.26
C VAL A 88 -0.50 0.88 -1.72
N CYS A 89 0.56 1.16 -2.45
CA CYS A 89 0.57 1.53 -3.86
C CYS A 89 -0.39 2.70 -4.16
N LEU A 90 -1.55 2.48 -4.80
CA LEU A 90 -2.56 3.52 -4.98
C LEU A 90 -2.99 4.14 -3.65
N GLY A 91 -3.18 3.34 -2.60
CA GLY A 91 -3.51 3.82 -1.25
C GLY A 91 -2.43 4.73 -0.66
N ALA A 92 -1.15 4.46 -0.93
CA ALA A 92 -0.04 5.33 -0.56
C ALA A 92 -0.09 6.68 -1.29
N GLN A 93 -0.41 6.64 -2.58
CA GLN A 93 -0.57 7.84 -3.41
C GLN A 93 -1.80 8.66 -2.97
N LEU A 94 -2.90 8.00 -2.61
CA LEU A 94 -4.09 8.67 -2.06
C LEU A 94 -3.80 9.33 -0.70
N LEU A 95 -3.04 8.66 0.16
CA LEU A 95 -2.60 9.25 1.42
C LEU A 95 -1.70 10.47 1.20
N ALA A 96 -0.75 10.39 0.27
CA ALA A 96 0.11 11.51 -0.10
C ALA A 96 -0.71 12.70 -0.63
N ALA A 97 -1.69 12.44 -1.50
CA ALA A 97 -2.61 13.46 -2.02
C ALA A 97 -3.53 14.05 -0.94
N ALA A 98 -4.01 13.23 0.01
CA ALA A 98 -4.80 13.70 1.15
C ALA A 98 -4.01 14.66 2.04
N LEU A 99 -2.67 14.47 2.12
CA LEU A 99 -1.72 15.37 2.80
C LEU A 99 -1.29 16.57 1.95
N GLY A 100 -1.81 16.71 0.72
CA GLY A 100 -1.53 17.83 -0.18
C GLY A 100 -0.28 17.67 -1.04
N ALA A 101 0.35 16.52 -1.07
CA ALA A 101 1.47 16.22 -1.96
C ALA A 101 0.99 15.92 -3.38
N ARG A 102 1.84 16.21 -4.35
CA ARG A 102 1.55 15.92 -5.76
C ARG A 102 1.78 14.43 -6.05
N VAL A 103 0.86 13.85 -6.81
CA VAL A 103 0.98 12.52 -7.41
C VAL A 103 1.05 12.68 -8.92
N MET A 104 1.99 12.02 -9.57
CA MET A 104 2.26 12.17 -10.99
C MET A 104 2.83 10.91 -11.61
N LYS A 105 2.76 10.81 -12.92
CA LYS A 105 3.49 9.76 -13.66
C LYS A 105 4.99 9.85 -13.38
N HIS A 106 5.56 8.72 -13.01
CA HIS A 106 7.01 8.58 -12.86
C HIS A 106 7.66 8.32 -14.23
N PRO A 107 8.84 8.85 -14.51
CA PRO A 107 9.54 8.63 -15.78
C PRO A 107 9.85 7.16 -16.07
N GLN A 108 10.05 6.37 -15.03
CA GLN A 108 10.36 4.95 -15.10
C GLN A 108 9.37 4.16 -14.26
N GLN A 109 8.76 3.14 -14.86
CA GLN A 109 7.90 2.20 -14.12
C GLN A 109 8.76 1.21 -13.36
N GLU A 110 8.32 0.82 -12.17
CA GLU A 110 8.88 -0.30 -11.44
C GLU A 110 7.87 -1.44 -11.44
N ILE A 111 8.21 -2.53 -12.15
CA ILE A 111 7.37 -3.73 -12.27
C ILE A 111 8.23 -4.96 -12.02
N GLY A 112 7.86 -5.75 -11.02
CA GLY A 112 8.58 -6.95 -10.61
C GLY A 112 9.27 -6.81 -9.27
N TRP A 113 10.40 -7.49 -9.11
CA TRP A 113 11.14 -7.56 -7.86
C TRP A 113 12.31 -6.58 -7.91
N HIS A 114 12.27 -5.58 -7.02
CA HIS A 114 13.25 -4.48 -6.99
C HIS A 114 13.87 -4.33 -5.60
N PRO A 115 15.12 -3.87 -5.53
CA PRO A 115 15.74 -3.51 -4.25
C PRO A 115 15.05 -2.30 -3.64
N LEU A 116 14.81 -2.39 -2.34
CA LEU A 116 14.31 -1.33 -1.48
C LEU A 116 15.36 -1.00 -0.43
N MET A 117 15.79 0.23 -0.34
CA MET A 117 16.71 0.70 0.68
C MET A 117 15.93 1.31 1.83
N ARG A 118 16.26 0.89 3.06
CA ARG A 118 15.77 1.51 4.28
C ARG A 118 16.49 2.85 4.48
N GLU A 119 15.72 3.91 4.65
CA GLU A 119 16.23 5.26 4.91
C GLU A 119 16.48 5.48 6.42
N PRO A 120 17.35 6.43 6.82
CA PRO A 120 17.59 6.73 8.22
C PRO A 120 16.33 7.10 9.02
N GLY A 121 15.31 7.66 8.37
CA GLY A 121 14.01 7.95 8.99
C GLY A 121 13.25 6.72 9.49
N ALA A 122 13.64 5.54 9.03
CA ALA A 122 13.07 4.26 9.49
C ALA A 122 13.81 3.67 10.70
N ASP A 123 14.87 4.30 11.18
CA ASP A 123 15.57 3.83 12.37
C ASP A 123 14.67 3.97 13.61
N GLY A 124 14.43 2.84 14.27
CA GLY A 124 13.49 2.78 15.40
C GLY A 124 12.00 2.82 15.03
N ASP A 125 11.66 2.88 13.74
CA ASP A 125 10.27 2.87 13.30
C ASP A 125 9.64 1.48 13.48
N PRO A 126 8.48 1.36 14.17
CA PRO A 126 7.88 0.07 14.48
C PRO A 126 7.42 -0.70 13.23
N LEU A 127 6.94 -0.02 12.18
CA LEU A 127 6.50 -0.68 10.95
C LEU A 127 7.69 -1.26 10.18
N PHE A 128 8.86 -0.65 10.29
CA PHE A 128 10.09 -1.04 9.62
C PHE A 128 11.04 -1.87 10.50
N ALA A 129 10.64 -2.24 11.72
CA ALA A 129 11.48 -3.01 12.65
C ALA A 129 11.96 -4.36 12.08
N GLY A 130 11.17 -4.98 11.19
CA GLY A 130 11.53 -6.24 10.52
C GLY A 130 12.44 -6.08 9.29
N PHE A 131 12.66 -4.85 8.81
CA PHE A 131 13.43 -4.58 7.58
C PHE A 131 14.93 -4.54 7.84
N GLY A 132 15.70 -5.20 6.97
CA GLY A 132 17.13 -4.99 6.85
C GLY A 132 17.47 -3.66 6.17
N GLN A 133 18.76 -3.39 5.98
CA GLN A 133 19.22 -2.18 5.27
C GLN A 133 18.76 -2.17 3.81
N THR A 134 18.69 -3.34 3.19
CA THR A 134 18.18 -3.52 1.84
C THR A 134 17.28 -4.77 1.82
N GLU A 135 16.13 -4.66 1.18
CA GLU A 135 15.19 -5.76 0.96
C GLU A 135 14.88 -5.89 -0.53
N THR A 136 14.39 -7.05 -0.95
CA THR A 136 13.78 -7.22 -2.27
C THR A 136 12.26 -7.26 -2.09
N VAL A 137 11.57 -6.29 -2.68
CA VAL A 137 10.11 -6.15 -2.58
C VAL A 137 9.46 -6.22 -3.96
N PHE A 138 8.16 -6.46 -3.98
CA PHE A 138 7.40 -6.45 -5.21
C PHE A 138 6.91 -5.05 -5.54
N GLN A 139 7.10 -4.63 -6.78
CA GLN A 139 6.68 -3.35 -7.32
C GLN A 139 5.73 -3.56 -8.51
N TRP A 140 4.72 -2.73 -8.60
CA TRP A 140 3.91 -2.60 -9.81
C TRP A 140 3.28 -1.21 -9.84
N HIS A 141 4.06 -0.21 -10.24
CA HIS A 141 3.57 1.16 -10.32
C HIS A 141 4.23 1.97 -11.43
N GLY A 142 3.46 2.88 -12.00
CA GLY A 142 3.90 3.88 -12.98
C GLY A 142 3.71 5.31 -12.49
N ASP A 143 2.93 5.51 -11.44
CA ASP A 143 2.80 6.79 -10.75
C ASP A 143 3.65 6.80 -9.47
N ALA A 144 4.07 7.99 -9.05
CA ALA A 144 4.77 8.23 -7.79
C ALA A 144 4.24 9.51 -7.13
N PHE A 145 4.56 9.69 -5.86
CA PHE A 145 4.20 10.87 -5.09
C PHE A 145 5.43 11.66 -4.65
N GLU A 146 5.25 12.96 -4.43
CA GLU A 146 6.23 13.77 -3.69
C GLU A 146 6.08 13.49 -2.19
N LEU A 147 7.19 13.60 -1.44
CA LEU A 147 7.12 13.46 0.02
C LEU A 147 6.24 14.57 0.62
N PRO A 148 5.14 14.23 1.32
CA PRO A 148 4.30 15.24 1.93
C PRO A 148 5.06 16.10 2.95
N ARG A 149 4.70 17.37 3.06
CA ARG A 149 5.31 18.28 4.05
C ARG A 149 5.10 17.74 5.47
N GLY A 150 6.19 17.59 6.21
CA GLY A 150 6.19 17.06 7.58
C GLY A 150 6.19 15.54 7.66
N ALA A 151 6.23 14.85 6.52
CA ALA A 151 6.43 13.39 6.51
C ALA A 151 7.92 13.03 6.59
N VAL A 152 8.19 11.85 7.13
CA VAL A 152 9.53 11.24 7.23
C VAL A 152 9.65 10.16 6.18
N ARG A 153 10.66 10.23 5.30
CA ARG A 153 10.94 9.16 4.35
C ARG A 153 11.47 7.93 5.08
N LEU A 154 10.89 6.77 4.79
CA LEU A 154 11.25 5.50 5.40
C LEU A 154 11.99 4.57 4.44
N ALA A 155 11.72 4.69 3.14
CA ALA A 155 12.29 3.82 2.12
C ALA A 155 12.44 4.53 0.78
N SER A 156 13.42 4.06 0.00
CA SER A 156 13.70 4.47 -1.38
C SER A 156 14.07 3.27 -2.26
N SER A 157 14.04 3.45 -3.58
CA SER A 157 14.61 2.53 -4.54
C SER A 157 15.60 3.26 -5.46
N PRO A 158 16.42 2.56 -6.26
CA PRO A 158 17.30 3.22 -7.22
C PRO A 158 16.57 4.05 -8.28
N LEU A 159 15.33 3.68 -8.60
CA LEU A 159 14.52 4.32 -9.63
C LEU A 159 13.55 5.34 -9.07
N CYS A 160 12.99 5.12 -7.87
CA CYS A 160 12.01 5.99 -7.24
C CYS A 160 12.41 6.31 -5.80
N ARG A 161 12.65 7.59 -5.54
CA ARG A 161 13.11 8.05 -4.23
C ARG A 161 12.05 7.89 -3.14
N GLU A 162 10.79 8.05 -3.48
CA GLU A 162 9.68 8.04 -2.52
C GLU A 162 8.97 6.67 -2.54
N GLN A 163 9.56 5.70 -1.85
CA GLN A 163 9.01 4.34 -1.74
C GLN A 163 8.21 4.12 -0.45
N GLY A 164 8.44 4.92 0.56
CA GLY A 164 7.67 4.84 1.79
C GLY A 164 7.87 6.06 2.67
N PHE A 165 6.80 6.47 3.34
CA PHE A 165 6.86 7.54 4.33
C PHE A 165 5.98 7.25 5.53
N ARG A 166 6.29 7.93 6.64
CA ARG A 166 5.42 8.10 7.79
C ARG A 166 5.07 9.58 7.95
N TYR A 167 3.81 9.86 8.21
CA TYR A 167 3.35 11.17 8.63
C TYR A 167 2.83 11.10 10.07
N ARG A 168 3.34 11.95 10.97
CA ARG A 168 3.19 11.81 12.42
C ARG A 168 3.65 10.41 12.85
N ASP A 169 2.93 9.77 13.79
CA ASP A 169 3.31 8.47 14.33
C ASP A 169 2.41 7.32 13.87
N ASN A 170 1.43 7.59 13.02
CA ASN A 170 0.36 6.65 12.74
C ASN A 170 -0.12 6.56 11.28
N ALA A 171 0.36 7.40 10.36
CA ALA A 171 -0.02 7.32 8.97
C ALA A 171 1.18 6.90 8.09
N TYR A 172 1.06 5.74 7.47
CA TYR A 172 2.12 5.09 6.71
C TYR A 172 1.72 4.91 5.25
N ALA A 173 2.66 5.18 4.35
CA ALA A 173 2.54 4.92 2.93
C ALA A 173 3.65 3.99 2.47
N LEU A 174 3.30 2.94 1.74
CA LEU A 174 4.18 1.99 1.09
C LEU A 174 3.85 1.97 -0.41
N GLN A 175 4.75 2.46 -1.27
CA GLN A 175 4.55 2.42 -2.72
C GLN A 175 4.66 1.00 -3.26
N PHE A 176 5.44 0.17 -2.58
CA PHE A 176 5.67 -1.24 -2.86
C PHE A 176 4.65 -2.15 -2.18
N HIS A 177 4.66 -3.43 -2.58
CA HIS A 177 3.75 -4.45 -2.08
C HIS A 177 4.46 -5.45 -1.16
N LEU A 178 3.94 -5.65 0.04
CA LEU A 178 4.36 -6.68 0.99
C LEU A 178 3.38 -7.86 1.05
N GLU A 179 2.15 -7.62 0.60
CA GLU A 179 1.03 -8.54 0.73
C GLU A 179 0.97 -9.62 -0.35
N VAL A 180 1.72 -9.45 -1.43
CA VAL A 180 1.61 -10.35 -2.58
C VAL A 180 2.17 -11.74 -2.31
N THR A 181 1.53 -12.72 -2.93
CA THR A 181 1.96 -14.12 -2.97
C THR A 181 2.19 -14.53 -4.43
N GLU A 182 2.87 -15.66 -4.67
CA GLU A 182 3.04 -16.18 -6.04
C GLU A 182 1.69 -16.30 -6.80
N PRO A 183 0.61 -16.85 -6.21
CA PRO A 183 -0.69 -16.88 -6.85
C PRO A 183 -1.24 -15.49 -7.19
N ILE A 184 -1.06 -14.48 -6.31
CA ILE A 184 -1.50 -13.10 -6.55
C ILE A 184 -0.71 -12.49 -7.70
N VAL A 185 0.62 -12.57 -7.68
CA VAL A 185 1.48 -12.07 -8.77
C VAL A 185 1.07 -12.70 -10.10
N ARG A 186 0.86 -14.01 -10.12
CA ARG A 186 0.39 -14.71 -11.31
C ARG A 186 -0.98 -14.23 -11.80
N ALA A 187 -1.92 -13.99 -10.89
CA ALA A 187 -3.25 -13.48 -11.22
C ALA A 187 -3.17 -12.06 -11.81
N TRP A 188 -2.37 -11.18 -11.21
CA TRP A 188 -2.16 -9.83 -11.73
C TRP A 188 -1.62 -9.84 -13.16
N MET A 189 -0.61 -10.67 -13.42
CA MET A 189 -0.03 -10.81 -14.76
C MET A 189 -1.01 -11.35 -15.81
N GLN A 190 -2.17 -11.90 -15.40
CA GLN A 190 -3.19 -12.42 -16.32
C GLN A 190 -4.31 -11.42 -16.62
N THR A 191 -4.40 -10.29 -15.87
CA THR A 191 -5.40 -9.27 -16.16
C THR A 191 -5.16 -8.64 -17.55
N PRO A 192 -6.19 -8.27 -18.29
CA PRO A 192 -6.02 -7.66 -19.60
C PRO A 192 -5.18 -6.37 -19.56
N ALA A 193 -5.40 -5.54 -18.54
CA ALA A 193 -4.67 -4.28 -18.36
C ALA A 193 -3.15 -4.52 -18.13
N ASN A 194 -2.81 -5.40 -17.21
CA ASN A 194 -1.40 -5.68 -16.88
C ASN A 194 -0.68 -6.43 -18.01
N LYS A 195 -1.39 -7.29 -18.76
CA LYS A 195 -0.83 -7.89 -19.99
C LYS A 195 -0.48 -6.83 -21.03
N ALA A 196 -1.39 -5.88 -21.26
CA ALA A 196 -1.16 -4.79 -22.20
C ALA A 196 0.01 -3.90 -21.73
N GLU A 197 0.09 -3.62 -20.43
CA GLU A 197 1.19 -2.86 -19.84
C GLU A 197 2.54 -3.57 -20.02
N LEU A 198 2.63 -4.86 -19.65
CA LEU A 198 3.86 -5.65 -19.85
C LEU A 198 4.29 -5.70 -21.32
N ALA A 199 3.34 -5.84 -22.24
CA ALA A 199 3.60 -5.84 -23.68
C ALA A 199 4.14 -4.48 -24.15
N SER A 200 3.66 -3.37 -23.59
CA SER A 200 4.10 -2.01 -23.93
C SER A 200 5.56 -1.73 -23.55
N LEU A 201 6.09 -2.47 -22.59
CA LEU A 201 7.48 -2.35 -22.12
C LEU A 201 8.51 -3.02 -23.05
N LYS A 202 8.07 -3.61 -24.16
CA LYS A 202 8.92 -4.14 -25.24
C LYS A 202 10.08 -5.03 -24.77
N GLY A 203 9.86 -5.85 -23.76
CA GLY A 203 10.85 -6.79 -23.22
C GLY A 203 11.78 -6.20 -22.15
N ALA A 204 11.61 -4.94 -21.75
CA ALA A 204 12.35 -4.38 -20.61
C ALA A 204 12.02 -5.11 -19.29
N VAL A 205 10.85 -5.74 -19.21
CA VAL A 205 10.42 -6.57 -18.08
C VAL A 205 10.07 -7.95 -18.61
N ASP A 206 10.75 -9.00 -18.10
CA ASP A 206 10.47 -10.39 -18.46
C ASP A 206 9.46 -11.02 -17.48
N PRO A 207 8.24 -11.34 -17.94
CA PRO A 207 7.21 -11.97 -17.11
C PRO A 207 7.63 -13.31 -16.48
N MET A 208 8.47 -14.08 -17.17
CA MET A 208 8.97 -15.35 -16.64
C MET A 208 9.93 -15.14 -15.47
N THR A 209 10.75 -14.10 -15.55
CA THR A 209 11.63 -13.71 -14.44
C THR A 209 10.82 -13.25 -13.23
N ILE A 210 9.78 -12.43 -13.39
CA ILE A 210 8.88 -12.02 -12.28
C ILE A 210 8.34 -13.27 -11.57
N ARG A 211 7.84 -14.26 -12.31
CA ARG A 211 7.27 -15.49 -11.74
C ARG A 211 8.32 -16.34 -11.00
N ARG A 212 9.50 -16.50 -11.58
CA ARG A 212 10.57 -17.27 -10.97
C ARG A 212 11.04 -16.63 -9.66
N GLN A 213 11.17 -15.33 -9.63
CA GLN A 213 11.55 -14.56 -8.44
C GLN A 213 10.46 -14.57 -7.35
N ALA A 214 9.19 -14.71 -7.70
CA ALA A 214 8.12 -14.78 -6.72
C ALA A 214 8.30 -15.92 -5.72
N ALA A 215 8.69 -17.11 -6.18
CA ALA A 215 8.99 -18.24 -5.28
C ALA A 215 10.21 -17.98 -4.38
N ALA A 216 11.23 -17.29 -4.90
CA ALA A 216 12.46 -17.01 -4.14
C ALA A 216 12.23 -15.96 -3.02
N HIS A 217 11.37 -14.97 -3.24
CA HIS A 217 11.18 -13.84 -2.32
C HIS A 217 9.93 -13.94 -1.44
N ALA A 218 8.98 -14.85 -1.74
CA ALA A 218 7.70 -14.95 -1.03
C ALA A 218 7.85 -15.18 0.48
N GLY A 219 8.81 -15.99 0.91
CA GLY A 219 9.05 -16.28 2.33
C GLY A 219 9.45 -15.01 3.10
N ARG A 220 10.46 -14.30 2.61
CA ARG A 220 10.94 -13.06 3.23
C ARG A 220 9.87 -11.96 3.20
N LEU A 221 9.17 -11.82 2.07
CA LEU A 221 8.10 -10.84 1.95
C LEU A 221 6.97 -11.08 2.96
N ALA A 222 6.59 -12.35 3.19
CA ALA A 222 5.59 -12.71 4.19
C ALA A 222 6.05 -12.42 5.63
N GLU A 223 7.35 -12.50 5.94
CA GLU A 223 7.90 -12.09 7.24
C GLU A 223 7.76 -10.59 7.44
N LEU A 224 8.15 -9.78 6.44
CA LEU A 224 8.01 -8.32 6.45
C LEU A 224 6.54 -7.91 6.58
N SER A 225 5.66 -8.58 5.82
CA SER A 225 4.21 -8.39 5.90
C SER A 225 3.66 -8.62 7.32
N ARG A 226 4.05 -9.72 7.97
CA ARG A 226 3.63 -10.03 9.35
C ARG A 226 4.14 -8.99 10.34
N SER A 227 5.41 -8.59 10.24
CA SER A 227 6.01 -7.57 11.11
C SER A 227 5.26 -6.24 10.99
N ALA A 228 5.08 -5.75 9.76
CA ALA A 228 4.40 -4.48 9.49
C ALA A 228 2.92 -4.52 9.93
N ALA A 229 2.20 -5.62 9.65
CA ALA A 229 0.81 -5.78 10.06
C ALA A 229 0.66 -5.81 11.60
N SER A 230 1.56 -6.49 12.31
CA SER A 230 1.55 -6.54 13.77
C SER A 230 1.76 -5.15 14.37
N ALA A 231 2.74 -4.41 13.87
CA ALA A 231 2.99 -3.03 14.30
C ALA A 231 1.80 -2.12 14.02
N PHE A 232 1.20 -2.21 12.83
CA PHE A 232 0.02 -1.42 12.49
C PHE A 232 -1.20 -1.75 13.34
N CYS A 233 -1.43 -3.04 13.64
CA CYS A 233 -2.50 -3.45 14.57
C CYS A 233 -2.30 -2.90 15.98
N ALA A 234 -1.07 -2.82 16.47
CA ALA A 234 -0.76 -2.22 17.76
C ALA A 234 -1.12 -0.72 17.78
N LEU A 235 -0.80 0.02 16.72
CA LEU A 235 -1.21 1.41 16.56
C LEU A 235 -2.74 1.57 16.54
N ALA A 236 -3.45 0.72 15.80
CA ALA A 236 -4.91 0.77 15.73
C ALA A 236 -5.57 0.41 17.08
N ALA A 237 -4.96 -0.47 17.85
CA ALA A 237 -5.45 -0.84 19.18
C ALA A 237 -5.27 0.29 20.20
N SER A 238 -4.18 1.05 20.15
CA SER A 238 -3.91 2.17 21.06
C SER A 238 -4.89 3.34 20.89
N CYS A 239 -5.41 3.56 19.68
CA CYS A 239 -6.41 4.62 19.41
C CYS A 239 -7.80 4.38 20.02
N ARG A 240 -8.08 3.19 20.57
CA ARG A 240 -9.35 2.88 21.26
C ARG A 240 -9.37 3.30 22.72
N SER A 241 -8.23 3.60 23.29
CA SER A 241 -8.07 3.85 24.73
C SER A 241 -8.24 5.32 25.11
N VAL A 242 -8.61 6.17 24.16
CA VAL A 242 -8.93 7.59 24.32
C VAL A 242 -10.37 7.83 23.87
#